data_de57d89102bbb5b6fbb176974d76e055
#
_entry.id   de57d89102bbb5b6fbb176974d76e055
#
_cell.length_a   1.000
_cell.length_b   1.000
_cell.length_c   1.000
_cell.angle_alpha   90.00
_cell.angle_beta   90.00
_cell.angle_gamma   90.00
#
_symmetry.space_group_name_H-M   'P 1'
#
loop_
_entity.id
_entity.type
_entity.pdbx_description
1 polymer ?
#
loop_
_entity_poly.entity_id
_entity_poly.type
_entity_poly.pdbx_seq_one_letter_code
_entity_poly.pdbx_strand_id
1 'polypeptide(L)'
;MKKTMLLCSALLLSFAFAFAQEKGTPAAENKKADENSTEKVQSKIPDTYANDFLYKPYTPTFKTDGTKGKIKNVILLIGDGMGMAQAVAGYYANGNDLAIMKLKNMGFVRTYSASHFTTDSAASGTTYACGVKTTNGFIGTTPDSLPAANIPEKISPKGFATGVISTDNISGATPSVFYAHSASRKATSEILAQLPGSKLDFFAAGCVTLWNKYAPEQVAELSKAGFTIINDYIKISENASAKRIGVIAADKDIQPIMNGRGDFLPSTTRQAIDFLSSKSKKGFFLMVEGAQIDWGSHNNDVKYTVTEVIDFDKAVSEALKFADKDGHTLVIITADHETGGMTIPNGNYAKKSVKALYTTAGHSGIMVPVYAYGPYSQEFRGVQENIDIHKKIIEILSKAK
;
A
#
# COMPACT_ATOMS: atom_id res chain seq x y z
N MET A 1 -46.84 -70.69 -27.31
CA MET A 1 -48.21 -70.86 -26.75
C MET A 1 -48.33 -70.05 -25.47
N LYS A 2 -49.41 -69.23 -25.40
CA LYS A 2 -50.01 -68.57 -24.29
C LYS A 2 -49.21 -67.43 -23.58
N LYS A 3 -49.66 -66.26 -23.90
CA LYS A 3 -49.80 -64.99 -23.20
C LYS A 3 -50.24 -65.17 -21.74
N THR A 4 -49.70 -64.37 -20.86
CA THR A 4 -50.46 -63.82 -19.74
C THR A 4 -49.91 -62.43 -19.42
N MET A 5 -50.76 -61.43 -19.65
CA MET A 5 -50.66 -60.04 -19.12
C MET A 5 -50.99 -60.06 -17.62
N LEU A 6 -50.21 -59.36 -16.83
CA LEU A 6 -50.61 -58.97 -15.50
C LEU A 6 -50.48 -57.47 -15.34
N LEU A 7 -51.62 -56.80 -15.18
CA LEU A 7 -51.72 -55.41 -14.67
C LEU A 7 -51.24 -55.39 -13.23
N CYS A 8 -50.41 -54.40 -12.90
CA CYS A 8 -50.23 -53.97 -11.53
C CYS A 8 -50.54 -52.47 -11.42
N SER A 9 -51.62 -52.23 -10.71
CA SER A 9 -52.15 -50.97 -10.33
C SER A 9 -51.20 -50.18 -9.45
N ALA A 10 -51.10 -48.89 -9.72
CA ALA A 10 -50.40 -47.89 -8.91
C ALA A 10 -51.12 -47.67 -7.59
N LEU A 11 -50.40 -47.87 -6.47
CA LEU A 11 -50.81 -47.38 -5.17
C LEU A 11 -49.92 -46.16 -4.82
N LEU A 12 -50.53 -45.00 -4.88
CA LEU A 12 -49.98 -43.77 -4.35
C LEU A 12 -50.07 -43.80 -2.82
N LEU A 13 -48.92 -44.01 -2.13
CA LEU A 13 -48.77 -43.70 -0.72
C LEU A 13 -48.17 -42.33 -0.56
N SER A 14 -49.02 -41.38 -0.18
CA SER A 14 -48.58 -40.04 0.29
C SER A 14 -48.00 -40.16 1.70
N PHE A 15 -46.70 -40.08 1.84
CA PHE A 15 -46.06 -39.83 3.14
C PHE A 15 -45.93 -38.32 3.37
N ALA A 16 -46.80 -37.81 4.24
CA ALA A 16 -46.67 -36.49 4.80
C ALA A 16 -45.55 -36.51 5.85
N PHE A 17 -44.38 -35.97 5.54
CA PHE A 17 -43.36 -35.63 6.54
C PHE A 17 -43.75 -34.30 7.16
N ALA A 18 -44.19 -34.33 8.42
CA ALA A 18 -44.29 -33.16 9.26
C ALA A 18 -42.88 -32.74 9.66
N PHE A 19 -42.35 -31.65 9.06
CA PHE A 19 -41.20 -30.97 9.60
C PHE A 19 -41.62 -30.13 10.80
N ALA A 20 -41.19 -30.56 11.98
CA ALA A 20 -41.22 -29.74 13.17
C ALA A 20 -40.26 -28.56 12.93
N GLN A 21 -40.76 -27.34 12.82
CA GLN A 21 -40.01 -26.11 12.86
C GLN A 21 -39.47 -25.93 14.30
N GLU A 22 -38.19 -26.30 14.52
CA GLU A 22 -37.46 -25.72 15.63
C GLU A 22 -37.23 -24.23 15.33
N LYS A 23 -37.85 -23.38 16.16
CA LYS A 23 -37.53 -21.95 16.19
C LYS A 23 -36.11 -21.77 16.73
N GLY A 24 -35.15 -21.82 15.84
CA GLY A 24 -33.81 -21.30 16.08
C GLY A 24 -33.90 -19.80 16.26
N THR A 25 -33.46 -19.31 17.42
CA THR A 25 -33.16 -17.90 17.68
C THR A 25 -32.25 -17.38 16.56
N PRO A 26 -32.56 -16.24 15.92
CA PRO A 26 -31.65 -15.69 14.92
C PRO A 26 -30.33 -15.33 15.64
N ALA A 27 -29.28 -16.02 15.27
CA ALA A 27 -27.92 -15.56 15.58
C ALA A 27 -27.79 -14.12 15.09
N ALA A 28 -27.44 -13.23 16.01
CA ALA A 28 -27.12 -11.85 15.65
C ALA A 28 -26.03 -11.88 14.56
N GLU A 29 -26.43 -11.61 13.32
CA GLU A 29 -25.48 -11.33 12.24
C GLU A 29 -24.68 -10.11 12.69
N ASN A 30 -23.45 -10.35 13.10
CA ASN A 30 -22.42 -9.32 13.14
C ASN A 30 -22.24 -8.83 11.70
N LYS A 31 -22.99 -7.82 11.31
CA LYS A 31 -22.68 -6.98 10.14
C LYS A 31 -21.36 -6.26 10.43
N LYS A 32 -20.24 -6.95 10.23
CA LYS A 32 -18.98 -6.27 10.00
C LYS A 32 -19.15 -5.53 8.69
N ALA A 33 -18.93 -4.22 8.71
CA ALA A 33 -18.88 -3.41 7.51
C ALA A 33 -17.93 -4.11 6.54
N ASP A 34 -18.44 -4.46 5.37
CA ASP A 34 -17.65 -4.92 4.25
C ASP A 34 -16.79 -3.70 3.83
N GLU A 35 -15.48 -3.84 3.85
CA GLU A 35 -14.55 -2.78 3.40
C GLU A 35 -14.83 -2.37 1.94
N ASN A 36 -15.61 -3.17 1.23
CA ASN A 36 -16.10 -2.93 -0.12
C ASN A 36 -17.58 -2.46 -0.17
N SER A 37 -18.17 -2.05 0.93
CA SER A 37 -19.57 -1.64 0.90
C SER A 37 -19.74 -0.38 0.03
N THR A 38 -20.52 -0.50 -1.02
CA THR A 38 -20.92 0.62 -1.89
C THR A 38 -22.10 1.41 -1.30
N GLU A 39 -22.32 1.34 0.02
CA GLU A 39 -23.35 2.14 0.63
C GLU A 39 -23.08 3.63 0.38
N LYS A 40 -24.02 4.29 -0.25
CA LYS A 40 -23.97 5.73 -0.53
C LYS A 40 -23.97 6.49 0.79
N VAL A 41 -22.79 6.83 1.29
CA VAL A 41 -22.66 7.88 2.29
C VAL A 41 -22.87 9.21 1.54
N GLN A 42 -24.07 9.71 1.54
CA GLN A 42 -24.31 11.07 1.06
C GLN A 42 -23.70 12.01 2.09
N SER A 43 -22.50 12.55 1.81
CA SER A 43 -21.98 13.65 2.61
C SER A 43 -22.92 14.83 2.44
N LYS A 44 -23.72 15.11 3.44
CA LYS A 44 -24.74 16.16 3.41
C LYS A 44 -24.15 17.58 3.33
N ILE A 45 -22.86 17.73 3.63
CA ILE A 45 -22.15 18.99 3.64
C ILE A 45 -20.80 18.76 2.93
N PRO A 46 -20.48 19.53 1.87
CA PRO A 46 -19.15 19.46 1.26
C PRO A 46 -18.12 19.84 2.30
N ASP A 47 -17.21 18.91 2.58
CA ASP A 47 -16.10 19.18 3.45
C ASP A 47 -15.10 20.12 2.76
N THR A 48 -14.63 21.12 3.48
CA THR A 48 -13.73 22.15 2.97
C THR A 48 -12.53 22.29 3.88
N TYR A 49 -11.34 22.18 3.30
CA TYR A 49 -10.08 22.39 4.01
C TYR A 49 -9.28 23.51 3.35
N ALA A 50 -8.74 24.43 4.16
CA ALA A 50 -7.76 25.44 3.76
C ALA A 50 -6.42 25.13 4.43
N ASN A 51 -5.35 25.12 3.65
CA ASN A 51 -4.01 24.81 4.14
C ASN A 51 -3.24 26.11 4.43
N ASP A 52 -2.93 26.35 5.68
CA ASP A 52 -2.14 27.51 6.14
C ASP A 52 -0.63 27.27 6.06
N PHE A 53 -0.19 25.99 5.94
CA PHE A 53 1.20 25.60 5.99
C PHE A 53 1.64 25.00 4.64
N LEU A 54 2.24 25.86 3.79
CA LEU A 54 2.77 25.40 2.52
C LEU A 54 4.18 24.83 2.69
N TYR A 55 4.44 23.70 2.04
CA TYR A 55 5.81 23.28 1.82
C TYR A 55 6.23 23.56 0.38
N LYS A 56 7.53 23.70 0.15
CA LYS A 56 8.12 23.86 -1.18
C LYS A 56 8.57 22.51 -1.71
N PRO A 57 7.85 21.91 -2.67
CA PRO A 57 8.22 20.63 -3.23
C PRO A 57 9.51 20.71 -4.04
N TYR A 58 10.26 19.62 -4.06
CA TYR A 58 11.42 19.50 -4.93
C TYR A 58 11.02 19.62 -6.41
N THR A 59 11.88 20.26 -7.18
CA THR A 59 11.73 20.34 -8.64
C THR A 59 12.83 19.50 -9.28
N PRO A 60 12.48 18.36 -9.91
CA PRO A 60 13.47 17.48 -10.54
C PRO A 60 14.23 18.16 -11.68
N THR A 61 15.49 17.73 -11.87
CA THR A 61 16.35 18.26 -12.94
C THR A 61 16.05 17.64 -14.32
N PHE A 62 15.40 16.49 -14.34
CA PHE A 62 15.09 15.68 -15.53
C PHE A 62 16.31 15.19 -16.33
N LYS A 63 17.52 15.26 -15.77
CA LYS A 63 18.76 14.92 -16.46
C LYS A 63 18.80 13.45 -16.91
N THR A 64 18.31 12.52 -16.09
CA THR A 64 18.31 11.07 -16.39
C THR A 64 16.93 10.54 -16.71
N ASP A 65 15.91 11.41 -16.72
CA ASP A 65 14.52 11.02 -16.90
C ASP A 65 14.23 10.37 -18.25
N GLY A 66 13.65 9.19 -18.26
CA GLY A 66 13.33 8.42 -19.47
C GLY A 66 14.51 7.80 -20.20
N THR A 67 15.73 7.94 -19.71
CA THR A 67 16.92 7.33 -20.34
C THR A 67 16.93 5.80 -20.17
N LYS A 68 17.59 5.08 -21.08
CA LYS A 68 17.91 3.65 -20.93
C LYS A 68 19.29 3.46 -20.28
N GLY A 69 19.60 4.25 -19.27
CA GLY A 69 20.89 4.26 -18.60
C GLY A 69 21.09 3.08 -17.63
N LYS A 70 22.23 3.12 -16.94
CA LYS A 70 22.49 2.17 -15.85
C LYS A 70 21.46 2.36 -14.74
N ILE A 71 20.95 1.24 -14.21
CA ILE A 71 20.06 1.23 -13.05
C ILE A 71 20.73 0.50 -11.88
N LYS A 72 20.49 0.98 -10.68
CA LYS A 72 20.91 0.35 -9.43
C LYS A 72 19.76 0.24 -8.44
N ASN A 73 18.96 1.29 -8.33
CA ASN A 73 17.99 1.39 -7.26
C ASN A 73 16.58 1.57 -7.82
N VAL A 74 15.62 1.02 -7.13
CA VAL A 74 14.21 1.29 -7.36
C VAL A 74 13.56 1.70 -6.03
N ILE A 75 12.85 2.83 -6.05
CA ILE A 75 12.02 3.30 -4.95
C ILE A 75 10.58 3.28 -5.43
N LEU A 76 9.74 2.46 -4.78
CA LEU A 76 8.31 2.38 -5.03
C LEU A 76 7.57 3.09 -3.90
N LEU A 77 6.90 4.20 -4.21
CA LEU A 77 6.09 4.92 -3.24
C LEU A 77 4.61 4.62 -3.52
N ILE A 78 3.88 4.19 -2.51
CA ILE A 78 2.46 3.85 -2.56
C ILE A 78 1.71 4.79 -1.64
N GLY A 79 0.88 5.67 -2.21
CA GLY A 79 -0.12 6.42 -1.45
C GLY A 79 -1.38 5.57 -1.36
N ASP A 80 -1.60 4.93 -0.22
CA ASP A 80 -2.76 4.05 -0.03
C ASP A 80 -4.05 4.85 -0.23
N GLY A 81 -4.96 4.35 -1.06
CA GLY A 81 -6.21 5.01 -1.39
C GLY A 81 -6.09 6.29 -2.25
N MET A 82 -4.88 6.62 -2.72
CA MET A 82 -4.60 7.87 -3.43
C MET A 82 -5.00 7.81 -4.92
N GLY A 83 -6.28 7.99 -5.21
CA GLY A 83 -6.72 8.26 -6.57
C GLY A 83 -6.29 9.67 -7.06
N MET A 84 -6.67 9.99 -8.29
CA MET A 84 -6.33 11.28 -8.90
C MET A 84 -6.94 12.46 -8.12
N ALA A 85 -8.15 12.31 -7.58
CA ALA A 85 -8.82 13.39 -6.85
C ALA A 85 -8.07 13.74 -5.56
N GLN A 86 -7.60 12.74 -4.81
CA GLN A 86 -6.80 12.93 -3.60
C GLN A 86 -5.48 13.67 -3.93
N ALA A 87 -4.76 13.22 -4.95
CA ALA A 87 -3.51 13.86 -5.38
C ALA A 87 -3.73 15.31 -5.82
N VAL A 88 -4.79 15.59 -6.59
CA VAL A 88 -5.14 16.95 -7.04
C VAL A 88 -5.62 17.84 -5.88
N ALA A 89 -6.32 17.27 -4.90
CA ALA A 89 -6.70 18.01 -3.69
C ALA A 89 -5.46 18.49 -2.91
N GLY A 90 -4.47 17.63 -2.72
CA GLY A 90 -3.19 18.01 -2.14
C GLY A 90 -2.47 19.11 -2.94
N TYR A 91 -2.47 18.98 -4.27
CA TYR A 91 -1.87 19.99 -5.16
C TYR A 91 -2.50 21.38 -4.98
N TYR A 92 -3.83 21.48 -5.01
CA TYR A 92 -4.48 22.77 -4.82
C TYR A 92 -4.29 23.34 -3.42
N ALA A 93 -4.37 22.49 -2.40
CA ALA A 93 -4.17 22.92 -1.02
C ALA A 93 -2.73 23.33 -0.73
N ASN A 94 -1.74 22.81 -1.44
CA ASN A 94 -0.35 23.25 -1.33
C ASN A 94 0.00 24.41 -2.31
N GLY A 95 -0.98 25.20 -2.70
CA GLY A 95 -0.75 26.38 -3.53
C GLY A 95 -0.43 26.08 -5.00
N ASN A 96 -1.01 25.05 -5.55
CA ASN A 96 -0.80 24.52 -6.90
C ASN A 96 0.64 24.01 -7.12
N ASP A 97 1.21 23.38 -6.10
CA ASP A 97 2.57 22.85 -6.19
C ASP A 97 2.72 21.55 -5.41
N LEU A 98 3.01 20.44 -6.10
CA LEU A 98 3.44 19.16 -5.56
C LEU A 98 4.55 18.58 -6.45
N ALA A 99 5.47 17.85 -5.87
CA ALA A 99 6.57 17.20 -6.60
C ALA A 99 6.04 16.19 -7.62
N ILE A 100 5.03 15.39 -7.25
CA ILE A 100 4.41 14.40 -8.13
C ILE A 100 3.79 15.05 -9.38
N MET A 101 3.23 16.25 -9.26
CA MET A 101 2.59 16.97 -10.39
C MET A 101 3.59 17.62 -11.35
N LYS A 102 4.89 17.60 -11.05
CA LYS A 102 5.96 18.07 -11.95
C LYS A 102 6.47 16.95 -12.86
N LEU A 103 6.14 15.69 -12.59
CA LEU A 103 6.67 14.55 -13.31
C LEU A 103 6.07 14.43 -14.72
N LYS A 104 6.91 14.02 -15.68
CA LYS A 104 6.56 13.97 -17.11
C LYS A 104 6.12 12.59 -17.59
N ASN A 105 6.51 11.54 -16.86
CA ASN A 105 6.15 10.16 -17.18
C ASN A 105 5.00 9.74 -16.27
N MET A 106 3.81 9.73 -16.84
CA MET A 106 2.57 9.42 -16.14
C MET A 106 1.74 8.42 -16.93
N GLY A 107 1.05 7.55 -16.22
CA GLY A 107 0.06 6.60 -16.73
C GLY A 107 -1.05 6.35 -15.72
N PHE A 108 -1.89 5.36 -16.03
CA PHE A 108 -2.97 4.89 -15.17
C PHE A 108 -2.87 3.38 -14.97
N VAL A 109 -3.27 2.93 -13.79
CA VAL A 109 -3.19 1.53 -13.37
C VAL A 109 -4.58 0.99 -13.04
N ARG A 110 -4.95 -0.15 -13.64
CA ARG A 110 -6.11 -0.95 -13.25
C ARG A 110 -5.73 -1.84 -12.08
N THR A 111 -6.49 -1.76 -10.99
CA THR A 111 -6.11 -2.34 -9.70
C THR A 111 -6.97 -3.54 -9.26
N TYR A 112 -7.99 -3.95 -10.05
CA TYR A 112 -8.87 -5.06 -9.69
C TYR A 112 -8.11 -6.30 -9.22
N SER A 113 -8.68 -7.02 -8.27
CA SER A 113 -8.13 -8.26 -7.72
C SER A 113 -8.62 -9.51 -8.48
N ALA A 114 -8.13 -10.68 -8.11
CA ALA A 114 -8.63 -11.93 -8.69
C ALA A 114 -10.07 -12.23 -8.28
N SER A 115 -10.54 -11.69 -7.15
CA SER A 115 -11.86 -11.98 -6.60
C SER A 115 -12.88 -10.86 -6.75
N HIS A 116 -12.44 -9.60 -6.94
CA HIS A 116 -13.33 -8.44 -6.90
C HIS A 116 -12.94 -7.39 -7.93
N PHE A 117 -13.95 -6.71 -8.46
CA PHE A 117 -13.78 -5.53 -9.30
C PHE A 117 -13.07 -4.40 -8.54
N THR A 118 -13.45 -4.20 -7.28
CA THR A 118 -12.79 -3.27 -6.35
C THR A 118 -11.85 -4.06 -5.45
N THR A 119 -10.57 -3.75 -5.53
CA THR A 119 -9.51 -4.40 -4.75
C THR A 119 -9.46 -3.86 -3.31
N ASP A 120 -8.79 -4.60 -2.43
CA ASP A 120 -8.29 -4.07 -1.17
C ASP A 120 -6.75 -3.92 -1.21
N SER A 121 -6.18 -3.27 -0.18
CA SER A 121 -4.73 -3.04 -0.08
C SER A 121 -3.92 -4.35 -0.05
N ALA A 122 -4.47 -5.43 0.54
CA ALA A 122 -3.80 -6.72 0.61
C ALA A 122 -3.62 -7.34 -0.78
N ALA A 123 -4.68 -7.40 -1.58
CA ALA A 123 -4.63 -7.99 -2.91
C ALA A 123 -3.83 -7.11 -3.90
N SER A 124 -4.03 -5.79 -3.88
CA SER A 124 -3.28 -4.90 -4.75
C SER A 124 -1.81 -4.82 -4.35
N GLY A 125 -1.52 -4.70 -3.05
CA GLY A 125 -0.15 -4.76 -2.53
C GLY A 125 0.54 -6.07 -2.90
N THR A 126 -0.14 -7.23 -2.75
CA THR A 126 0.38 -8.53 -3.21
C THR A 126 0.69 -8.51 -4.70
N THR A 127 -0.14 -7.86 -5.51
CA THR A 127 0.12 -7.76 -6.96
C THR A 127 1.39 -6.95 -7.24
N TYR A 128 1.62 -5.84 -6.54
CA TYR A 128 2.86 -5.06 -6.65
C TYR A 128 4.07 -5.81 -6.11
N ALA A 129 3.94 -6.48 -4.96
CA ALA A 129 5.06 -7.16 -4.31
C ALA A 129 5.43 -8.47 -4.98
N CYS A 130 4.47 -9.28 -5.42
CA CYS A 130 4.68 -10.66 -5.85
C CYS A 130 4.49 -10.88 -7.37
N GLY A 131 3.74 -10.00 -8.05
CA GLY A 131 3.43 -10.11 -9.47
C GLY A 131 2.35 -11.15 -9.77
N VAL A 132 1.42 -11.34 -8.85
CA VAL A 132 0.26 -12.21 -9.01
C VAL A 132 -1.00 -11.48 -8.56
N LYS A 133 -2.09 -11.62 -9.30
CA LYS A 133 -3.43 -11.21 -8.83
C LYS A 133 -3.90 -12.22 -7.80
N THR A 134 -4.43 -11.75 -6.68
CA THR A 134 -4.91 -12.62 -5.60
C THR A 134 -6.29 -12.20 -5.09
N THR A 135 -6.82 -12.96 -4.13
CA THR A 135 -8.10 -12.69 -3.47
C THR A 135 -7.97 -11.53 -2.49
N ASN A 136 -8.99 -10.67 -2.39
CA ASN A 136 -9.03 -9.61 -1.38
C ASN A 136 -8.77 -10.17 0.02
N GLY A 137 -7.95 -9.49 0.81
CA GLY A 137 -7.53 -9.92 2.14
C GLY A 137 -6.33 -10.85 2.19
N PHE A 138 -5.81 -11.33 1.06
CA PHE A 138 -4.65 -12.24 1.02
C PHE A 138 -3.34 -11.46 0.94
N ILE A 139 -2.37 -11.88 1.72
CA ILE A 139 -1.04 -11.30 1.86
C ILE A 139 0.00 -12.21 1.18
N GLY A 140 0.66 -11.73 0.12
CA GLY A 140 1.78 -12.44 -0.49
C GLY A 140 1.49 -13.86 -0.99
N THR A 141 0.22 -14.19 -1.26
CA THR A 141 -0.20 -15.52 -1.71
C THR A 141 -0.96 -15.47 -3.02
N THR A 142 -1.01 -16.60 -3.74
CA THR A 142 -1.90 -16.81 -4.89
C THR A 142 -3.36 -16.96 -4.42
N PRO A 143 -4.36 -16.95 -5.33
CA PRO A 143 -5.74 -17.25 -4.96
C PRO A 143 -5.93 -18.62 -4.29
N ASP A 144 -5.04 -19.58 -4.54
CA ASP A 144 -5.03 -20.89 -3.91
C ASP A 144 -4.28 -20.92 -2.58
N SER A 145 -4.01 -19.76 -1.99
CA SER A 145 -3.30 -19.58 -0.71
C SER A 145 -1.84 -20.09 -0.70
N LEU A 146 -1.23 -20.28 -1.86
CA LEU A 146 0.17 -20.67 -1.96
C LEU A 146 1.07 -19.44 -1.89
N PRO A 147 2.18 -19.45 -1.12
CA PRO A 147 3.13 -18.35 -1.07
C PRO A 147 3.64 -17.95 -2.46
N ALA A 148 3.63 -16.67 -2.77
CA ALA A 148 4.15 -16.10 -4.01
C ALA A 148 5.35 -15.20 -3.68
N ALA A 149 6.53 -15.55 -4.16
CA ALA A 149 7.76 -14.83 -3.84
C ALA A 149 7.64 -13.33 -4.14
N ASN A 150 7.94 -12.50 -3.15
CA ASN A 150 7.89 -11.04 -3.25
C ASN A 150 9.20 -10.44 -3.81
N ILE A 151 9.22 -9.13 -4.08
CA ILE A 151 10.41 -8.44 -4.61
C ILE A 151 11.64 -8.66 -3.70
N PRO A 152 11.60 -8.40 -2.38
CA PRO A 152 12.73 -8.71 -1.49
C PRO A 152 13.27 -10.13 -1.63
N GLU A 153 12.41 -11.14 -1.68
CA GLU A 153 12.82 -12.54 -1.84
C GLU A 153 13.47 -12.83 -3.19
N LYS A 154 13.00 -12.17 -4.26
CA LYS A 154 13.55 -12.34 -5.62
C LYS A 154 14.90 -11.67 -5.83
N ILE A 155 15.17 -10.55 -5.12
CA ILE A 155 16.36 -9.73 -5.42
C ILE A 155 17.44 -9.77 -4.35
N SER A 156 17.09 -10.00 -3.07
CA SER A 156 18.10 -10.10 -1.99
C SER A 156 19.15 -11.20 -2.26
N PRO A 157 18.81 -12.40 -2.77
CA PRO A 157 19.81 -13.38 -3.17
C PRO A 157 20.75 -12.93 -4.29
N LYS A 158 20.38 -11.87 -5.03
CA LYS A 158 21.20 -11.27 -6.09
C LYS A 158 22.09 -10.13 -5.55
N GLY A 159 22.06 -9.89 -4.24
CA GLY A 159 22.90 -8.92 -3.56
C GLY A 159 22.30 -7.50 -3.44
N PHE A 160 21.01 -7.31 -3.75
CA PHE A 160 20.33 -6.04 -3.49
C PHE A 160 19.95 -5.92 -2.01
N ALA A 161 20.10 -4.72 -1.47
CA ALA A 161 19.51 -4.38 -0.18
C ALA A 161 18.01 -4.08 -0.34
N THR A 162 17.21 -4.30 0.71
CA THR A 162 15.76 -4.14 0.64
C THR A 162 15.19 -3.47 1.89
N GLY A 163 14.16 -2.64 1.70
CA GLY A 163 13.54 -1.93 2.81
C GLY A 163 12.06 -1.64 2.59
N VAL A 164 11.37 -1.42 3.71
CA VAL A 164 9.94 -1.07 3.76
C VAL A 164 9.71 0.03 4.80
N ILE A 165 8.95 1.05 4.43
CA ILE A 165 8.49 2.11 5.33
C ILE A 165 6.98 2.22 5.20
N SER A 166 6.27 2.42 6.32
CA SER A 166 4.84 2.69 6.32
C SER A 166 4.43 3.63 7.44
N THR A 167 3.42 4.44 7.20
CA THR A 167 2.73 5.21 8.24
C THR A 167 1.62 4.43 8.94
N ASP A 168 1.44 3.16 8.60
CA ASP A 168 0.67 2.14 9.32
C ASP A 168 1.58 1.36 10.28
N ASN A 169 1.07 0.30 10.85
CA ASN A 169 1.88 -0.70 11.55
C ASN A 169 2.56 -1.65 10.55
N ILE A 170 3.65 -2.28 10.97
CA ILE A 170 4.41 -3.18 10.08
C ILE A 170 3.63 -4.41 9.63
N SER A 171 2.60 -4.83 10.38
CA SER A 171 1.70 -5.92 9.98
C SER A 171 0.49 -5.43 9.16
N GLY A 172 0.42 -4.14 8.84
CA GLY A 172 -0.54 -3.60 7.88
C GLY A 172 -0.44 -4.31 6.52
N ALA A 173 -1.51 -4.25 5.75
CA ALA A 173 -1.60 -5.03 4.51
C ALA A 173 -0.45 -4.71 3.54
N THR A 174 -0.26 -3.42 3.22
CA THR A 174 0.72 -2.99 2.22
C THR A 174 2.18 -3.26 2.64
N PRO A 175 2.65 -2.96 3.86
CA PRO A 175 4.02 -3.30 4.22
C PRO A 175 4.23 -4.81 4.30
N SER A 176 3.25 -5.58 4.78
CA SER A 176 3.41 -7.01 5.03
C SER A 176 3.57 -7.86 3.77
N VAL A 177 2.97 -7.48 2.64
CA VAL A 177 3.12 -8.23 1.37
C VAL A 177 4.57 -8.27 0.85
N PHE A 178 5.45 -7.39 1.35
CA PHE A 178 6.86 -7.37 0.99
C PHE A 178 7.75 -8.27 1.88
N TYR A 179 7.14 -8.97 2.88
CA TYR A 179 7.92 -9.84 3.74
C TYR A 179 7.18 -11.09 4.24
N ALA A 180 5.86 -11.16 4.10
CA ALA A 180 5.02 -12.22 4.66
C ALA A 180 4.06 -12.83 3.64
N HIS A 181 3.58 -14.03 3.97
CA HIS A 181 2.60 -14.81 3.21
C HIS A 181 1.52 -15.33 4.16
N SER A 182 0.26 -14.93 3.92
CA SER A 182 -0.89 -15.37 4.71
C SER A 182 -2.17 -15.29 3.89
N ALA A 183 -3.07 -16.24 4.07
CA ALA A 183 -4.40 -16.21 3.48
C ALA A 183 -5.35 -15.20 4.16
N SER A 184 -4.84 -14.37 5.08
CA SER A 184 -5.64 -13.36 5.78
C SER A 184 -4.81 -12.21 6.30
N ARG A 185 -5.10 -10.98 5.85
CA ARG A 185 -4.52 -9.74 6.42
C ARG A 185 -4.81 -9.55 7.91
N LYS A 186 -5.80 -10.30 8.45
CA LYS A 186 -6.18 -10.26 9.87
C LYS A 186 -5.36 -11.22 10.74
N ALA A 187 -4.55 -12.07 10.13
CA ALA A 187 -3.69 -13.03 10.83
C ALA A 187 -2.40 -12.37 11.37
N THR A 188 -2.56 -11.32 12.17
CA THR A 188 -1.47 -10.43 12.64
C THR A 188 -0.31 -11.20 13.27
N SER A 189 -0.57 -12.20 14.12
CA SER A 189 0.48 -13.02 14.73
C SER A 189 1.30 -13.78 13.68
N GLU A 190 0.62 -14.42 12.71
CA GLU A 190 1.26 -15.17 11.63
C GLU A 190 2.12 -14.26 10.75
N ILE A 191 1.61 -13.07 10.43
CA ILE A 191 2.31 -12.06 9.65
C ILE A 191 3.56 -11.58 10.40
N LEU A 192 3.43 -11.16 11.65
CA LEU A 192 4.56 -10.67 12.46
C LEU A 192 5.62 -11.74 12.69
N ALA A 193 5.23 -13.02 12.84
CA ALA A 193 6.15 -14.13 13.03
C ALA A 193 7.11 -14.35 11.85
N GLN A 194 6.77 -13.85 10.66
CA GLN A 194 7.62 -13.99 9.46
C GLN A 194 8.65 -12.86 9.32
N LEU A 195 8.48 -11.74 10.02
CA LEU A 195 9.36 -10.57 9.88
C LEU A 195 10.84 -10.84 10.24
N PRO A 196 11.20 -11.57 11.31
CA PRO A 196 12.59 -11.88 11.61
C PRO A 196 13.29 -12.66 10.50
N GLY A 197 12.61 -13.62 9.87
CA GLY A 197 13.11 -14.43 8.75
C GLY A 197 13.07 -13.74 7.39
N SER A 198 12.49 -12.54 7.29
CA SER A 198 12.32 -11.79 6.05
C SER A 198 13.64 -11.44 5.36
N LYS A 199 13.58 -11.00 4.11
CA LYS A 199 14.72 -10.51 3.33
C LYS A 199 14.91 -9.00 3.45
N LEU A 200 14.24 -8.35 4.41
CA LEU A 200 14.39 -6.91 4.62
C LEU A 200 15.70 -6.59 5.38
N ASP A 201 16.45 -5.62 4.90
CA ASP A 201 17.57 -5.01 5.63
C ASP A 201 17.10 -3.83 6.49
N PHE A 202 15.99 -3.22 6.11
CA PHE A 202 15.40 -2.07 6.78
C PHE A 202 13.88 -2.17 6.84
N PHE A 203 13.30 -1.84 7.99
CA PHE A 203 11.89 -1.49 8.07
C PHE A 203 11.64 -0.33 9.03
N ALA A 204 10.59 0.45 8.78
CA ALA A 204 10.12 1.50 9.70
C ALA A 204 8.59 1.60 9.65
N ALA A 205 7.97 1.47 10.81
CA ALA A 205 6.51 1.54 10.95
C ALA A 205 6.10 1.72 12.42
N GLY A 206 4.81 1.81 12.71
CA GLY A 206 4.25 1.69 14.05
C GLY A 206 4.24 0.26 14.57
N CYS A 207 3.86 0.07 15.87
CA CYS A 207 3.27 -1.19 16.34
C CYS A 207 3.93 -1.98 17.49
N VAL A 208 4.48 -1.33 18.51
CA VAL A 208 4.92 -2.06 19.73
C VAL A 208 3.75 -2.80 20.39
N THR A 209 2.59 -2.18 20.48
CA THR A 209 1.43 -2.79 21.17
C THR A 209 0.93 -4.05 20.48
N LEU A 210 0.94 -4.09 19.15
CA LEU A 210 0.55 -5.29 18.42
C LEU A 210 1.54 -6.43 18.64
N TRP A 211 2.83 -6.16 18.71
CA TRP A 211 3.82 -7.17 19.06
C TRP A 211 3.63 -7.71 20.46
N ASN A 212 3.46 -6.83 21.44
CA ASN A 212 3.19 -7.23 22.81
C ASN A 212 1.93 -8.08 22.96
N LYS A 213 0.91 -7.82 22.14
CA LYS A 213 -0.37 -8.53 22.19
C LYS A 213 -0.37 -9.85 21.40
N TYR A 214 0.18 -9.87 20.21
CA TYR A 214 0.05 -11.00 19.27
C TYR A 214 1.33 -11.78 19.07
N ALA A 215 2.50 -11.19 19.33
CA ALA A 215 3.78 -11.81 19.13
C ALA A 215 4.86 -11.25 20.09
N PRO A 216 4.70 -11.44 21.42
CA PRO A 216 5.58 -10.79 22.41
C PRO A 216 7.06 -11.20 22.29
N GLU A 217 7.34 -12.36 21.72
CA GLU A 217 8.70 -12.89 21.56
C GLU A 217 9.40 -12.34 20.30
N GLN A 218 8.66 -11.72 19.38
CA GLN A 218 9.19 -11.34 18.08
C GLN A 218 10.24 -10.24 18.13
N VAL A 219 10.19 -9.33 19.11
CA VAL A 219 11.22 -8.29 19.26
C VAL A 219 12.58 -8.94 19.59
N ALA A 220 12.61 -9.97 20.42
CA ALA A 220 13.82 -10.72 20.71
C ALA A 220 14.30 -11.49 19.46
N GLU A 221 13.39 -12.11 18.72
CA GLU A 221 13.70 -12.81 17.48
C GLU A 221 14.24 -11.86 16.39
N LEU A 222 13.74 -10.63 16.29
CA LEU A 222 14.30 -9.62 15.41
C LEU A 222 15.77 -9.32 15.74
N SER A 223 16.09 -9.16 17.04
CA SER A 223 17.47 -8.94 17.48
C SER A 223 18.36 -10.14 17.16
N LYS A 224 17.89 -11.37 17.38
CA LYS A 224 18.61 -12.61 17.00
C LYS A 224 18.81 -12.69 15.48
N ALA A 225 17.84 -12.23 14.70
CA ALA A 225 17.94 -12.15 13.24
C ALA A 225 18.87 -11.02 12.73
N GLY A 226 19.46 -10.26 13.64
CA GLY A 226 20.44 -9.22 13.36
C GLY A 226 19.87 -7.82 13.13
N PHE A 227 18.60 -7.58 13.49
CA PHE A 227 18.06 -6.24 13.51
C PHE A 227 18.52 -5.47 14.77
N THR A 228 18.96 -4.25 14.56
CA THR A 228 19.04 -3.22 15.60
C THR A 228 17.67 -2.54 15.66
N ILE A 229 16.95 -2.74 16.76
CA ILE A 229 15.61 -2.16 16.95
C ILE A 229 15.77 -0.80 17.62
N ILE A 230 15.18 0.23 17.00
CA ILE A 230 15.15 1.60 17.50
C ILE A 230 13.70 2.13 17.51
N ASN A 231 13.39 2.95 18.48
CA ASN A 231 12.05 3.53 18.64
C ASN A 231 11.95 5.01 18.24
N ASP A 232 13.05 5.56 17.75
CA ASP A 232 13.12 6.94 17.30
C ASP A 232 13.78 7.01 15.92
N TYR A 233 13.00 7.40 14.91
CA TYR A 233 13.46 7.47 13.52
C TYR A 233 14.60 8.49 13.31
N ILE A 234 14.77 9.46 14.23
CA ILE A 234 15.87 10.43 14.15
C ILE A 234 17.23 9.74 14.33
N LYS A 235 17.25 8.61 15.06
CA LYS A 235 18.47 7.85 15.37
C LYS A 235 18.90 6.83 14.31
N ILE A 236 18.26 6.79 13.16
CA ILE A 236 18.64 5.85 12.07
C ILE A 236 20.10 6.07 11.68
N SER A 237 20.51 7.33 11.47
CA SER A 237 21.88 7.68 11.06
C SER A 237 22.97 7.30 12.09
N GLU A 238 22.65 7.33 13.38
CA GLU A 238 23.53 6.88 14.46
C GLU A 238 23.80 5.37 14.42
N ASN A 239 22.91 4.62 13.77
CA ASN A 239 22.97 3.16 13.62
C ASN A 239 23.37 2.72 12.20
N ALA A 240 23.99 3.57 11.41
CA ALA A 240 24.36 3.29 9.99
C ALA A 240 25.25 2.05 9.80
N SER A 241 26.01 1.65 10.82
CA SER A 241 26.84 0.43 10.81
C SER A 241 26.09 -0.87 11.14
N ALA A 242 24.81 -0.78 11.53
CA ALA A 242 24.00 -1.95 11.88
C ALA A 242 23.87 -2.93 10.71
N LYS A 243 23.76 -4.22 11.01
CA LYS A 243 23.52 -5.25 9.99
C LYS A 243 22.16 -5.07 9.33
N ARG A 244 21.12 -4.85 10.13
CA ARG A 244 19.74 -4.60 9.72
C ARG A 244 19.15 -3.58 10.71
N ILE A 245 18.22 -2.73 10.27
CA ILE A 245 17.57 -1.76 11.15
C ILE A 245 16.06 -1.98 11.14
N GLY A 246 15.46 -2.04 12.32
CA GLY A 246 14.02 -2.00 12.52
C GLY A 246 13.64 -0.77 13.33
N VAL A 247 12.83 0.12 12.76
CA VAL A 247 12.29 1.30 13.45
C VAL A 247 10.84 1.04 13.84
N ILE A 248 10.59 1.07 15.15
CA ILE A 248 9.25 0.95 15.72
C ILE A 248 8.90 2.31 16.32
N ALA A 249 8.36 3.20 15.50
CA ALA A 249 8.25 4.62 15.80
C ALA A 249 7.05 5.00 16.69
N ALA A 250 6.16 4.06 17.01
CA ALA A 250 4.99 4.32 17.85
C ALA A 250 4.52 3.04 18.55
N ASP A 251 3.91 3.21 19.72
CA ASP A 251 3.33 2.11 20.52
C ASP A 251 2.07 1.51 19.87
N LYS A 252 1.42 2.28 19.03
CA LYS A 252 0.25 1.90 18.21
C LYS A 252 0.53 2.26 16.76
N ASP A 253 -0.53 2.58 16.04
CA ASP A 253 -0.41 3.19 14.72
C ASP A 253 0.29 4.54 14.82
N ILE A 254 1.02 4.90 13.79
CA ILE A 254 1.66 6.20 13.70
C ILE A 254 0.57 7.27 13.63
N GLN A 255 0.71 8.34 14.39
CA GLN A 255 -0.29 9.41 14.44
C GLN A 255 -0.48 10.07 13.07
N PRO A 256 -1.71 10.51 12.71
CA PRO A 256 -1.93 11.36 11.56
C PRO A 256 -1.08 12.65 11.60
N ILE A 257 -0.76 13.21 10.44
CA ILE A 257 -0.08 14.51 10.36
C ILE A 257 -0.84 15.59 11.14
N MET A 258 -2.15 15.63 10.97
CA MET A 258 -3.00 16.59 11.69
C MET A 258 -2.96 16.45 13.22
N ASN A 259 -2.49 15.32 13.73
CA ASN A 259 -2.36 15.00 15.15
C ASN A 259 -0.89 15.02 15.64
N GLY A 260 0.04 15.54 14.85
CA GLY A 260 1.42 15.80 15.29
C GLY A 260 2.42 14.67 15.01
N ARG A 261 2.23 13.83 13.98
CA ARG A 261 3.24 12.84 13.53
C ARG A 261 4.61 13.45 13.28
N GLY A 262 4.67 14.73 12.92
CA GLY A 262 5.92 15.39 12.54
C GLY A 262 6.46 14.87 11.19
N ASP A 263 7.78 14.80 11.08
CA ASP A 263 8.50 14.57 9.80
C ASP A 263 8.89 13.09 9.61
N PHE A 264 8.13 12.16 10.20
CA PHE A 264 8.44 10.73 10.20
C PHE A 264 8.65 10.19 8.78
N LEU A 265 7.66 10.33 7.89
CA LEU A 265 7.71 9.69 6.57
C LEU A 265 8.83 10.22 5.69
N PRO A 266 8.99 11.54 5.46
CA PRO A 266 10.07 12.06 4.63
C PRO A 266 11.46 11.88 5.25
N SER A 267 11.62 12.07 6.56
CA SER A 267 12.90 11.90 7.24
C SER A 267 13.35 10.44 7.25
N THR A 268 12.45 9.51 7.51
CA THR A 268 12.74 8.07 7.47
C THR A 268 13.06 7.63 6.05
N THR A 269 12.32 8.13 5.04
CA THR A 269 12.62 7.84 3.62
C THR A 269 14.04 8.24 3.26
N ARG A 270 14.47 9.46 3.59
CA ARG A 270 15.84 9.94 3.34
C ARG A 270 16.88 9.06 4.02
N GLN A 271 16.71 8.78 5.32
CA GLN A 271 17.68 8.00 6.10
C GLN A 271 17.73 6.53 5.68
N ALA A 272 16.59 5.93 5.30
CA ALA A 272 16.54 4.57 4.75
C ALA A 272 17.26 4.47 3.40
N ILE A 273 17.10 5.47 2.53
CA ILE A 273 17.84 5.57 1.27
C ILE A 273 19.35 5.60 1.53
N ASP A 274 19.81 6.43 2.46
CA ASP A 274 21.22 6.53 2.84
C ASP A 274 21.74 5.19 3.39
N PHE A 275 21.01 4.55 4.31
CA PHE A 275 21.36 3.26 4.88
C PHE A 275 21.44 2.17 3.79
N LEU A 276 20.40 1.99 2.98
CA LEU A 276 20.34 0.94 1.96
C LEU A 276 21.39 1.16 0.86
N SER A 277 21.66 2.41 0.48
CA SER A 277 22.72 2.74 -0.48
C SER A 277 24.10 2.35 0.02
N SER A 278 24.36 2.49 1.32
CA SER A 278 25.64 2.09 1.92
C SER A 278 25.77 0.57 2.05
N LYS A 279 24.64 -0.14 2.12
CA LYS A 279 24.55 -1.57 2.41
C LYS A 279 24.95 -2.43 1.23
N SER A 280 24.61 -2.03 0.01
CA SER A 280 24.86 -2.83 -1.20
C SER A 280 25.44 -2.01 -2.34
N LYS A 281 26.58 -2.48 -2.88
CA LYS A 281 27.14 -1.92 -4.12
C LYS A 281 26.28 -2.25 -5.36
N LYS A 282 25.46 -3.31 -5.28
CA LYS A 282 24.57 -3.72 -6.35
C LYS A 282 23.39 -2.74 -6.49
N GLY A 283 22.94 -2.18 -5.36
CA GLY A 283 21.84 -1.26 -5.25
C GLY A 283 20.75 -1.76 -4.29
N PHE A 284 19.59 -1.11 -4.30
CA PHE A 284 18.51 -1.42 -3.38
C PHE A 284 17.13 -1.30 -4.00
N PHE A 285 16.16 -1.92 -3.30
CA PHE A 285 14.74 -1.68 -3.46
C PHE A 285 14.18 -1.13 -2.14
N LEU A 286 13.41 -0.06 -2.23
CA LEU A 286 12.71 0.52 -1.08
C LEU A 286 11.25 0.73 -1.44
N MET A 287 10.34 0.18 -0.63
CA MET A 287 8.93 0.54 -0.65
C MET A 287 8.64 1.56 0.45
N VAL A 288 7.90 2.60 0.11
CA VAL A 288 7.48 3.67 1.03
C VAL A 288 5.97 3.85 0.92
N GLU A 289 5.27 3.73 2.02
CA GLU A 289 3.82 3.85 2.04
C GLU A 289 3.35 5.05 2.86
N GLY A 290 2.48 5.86 2.23
CA GLY A 290 1.62 6.82 2.91
C GLY A 290 0.25 6.20 3.15
N ALA A 291 0.11 5.39 4.20
CA ALA A 291 -1.06 4.58 4.47
C ALA A 291 -2.32 5.39 4.81
N GLN A 292 -2.13 6.59 5.36
CA GLN A 292 -3.24 7.30 5.99
C GLN A 292 -4.00 8.25 5.06
N ILE A 293 -3.64 8.32 3.78
CA ILE A 293 -4.48 8.95 2.75
C ILE A 293 -5.79 8.17 2.62
N ASP A 294 -5.69 6.84 2.66
CA ASP A 294 -6.82 5.91 2.68
C ASP A 294 -7.72 6.14 3.90
N TRP A 295 -7.14 6.17 5.11
CA TRP A 295 -7.91 6.37 6.34
C TRP A 295 -8.65 7.71 6.36
N GLY A 296 -8.02 8.79 5.88
CA GLY A 296 -8.66 10.09 5.71
C GLY A 296 -9.83 10.02 4.73
N SER A 297 -9.66 9.29 3.62
CA SER A 297 -10.69 9.11 2.59
C SER A 297 -11.83 8.20 3.06
N HIS A 298 -11.55 7.14 3.82
CA HIS A 298 -12.57 6.31 4.49
C HIS A 298 -13.44 7.11 5.46
N ASN A 299 -12.81 8.05 6.17
CA ASN A 299 -13.53 8.97 7.07
C ASN A 299 -14.28 10.09 6.33
N ASN A 300 -14.13 10.18 5.00
CA ASN A 300 -14.63 11.30 4.20
C ASN A 300 -14.16 12.67 4.74
N ASP A 301 -12.95 12.73 5.30
CA ASP A 301 -12.33 13.90 5.91
C ASP A 301 -11.29 14.50 4.95
N VAL A 302 -11.63 15.65 4.35
CA VAL A 302 -10.76 16.32 3.36
C VAL A 302 -9.47 16.85 4.01
N LYS A 303 -9.52 17.31 5.27
CA LYS A 303 -8.33 17.79 5.98
C LYS A 303 -7.35 16.65 6.21
N TYR A 304 -7.84 15.53 6.73
CA TYR A 304 -7.04 14.35 6.95
C TYR A 304 -6.39 13.86 5.64
N THR A 305 -7.22 13.59 4.62
CA THR A 305 -6.76 13.14 3.30
C THR A 305 -5.68 14.07 2.72
N VAL A 306 -5.93 15.37 2.69
CA VAL A 306 -5.04 16.36 2.07
C VAL A 306 -3.72 16.51 2.82
N THR A 307 -3.75 16.53 4.15
CA THR A 307 -2.52 16.64 4.94
C THR A 307 -1.62 15.41 4.77
N GLU A 308 -2.21 14.22 4.63
CA GLU A 308 -1.47 12.99 4.35
C GLU A 308 -0.88 12.97 2.93
N VAL A 309 -1.63 13.43 1.92
CA VAL A 309 -1.10 13.58 0.55
C VAL A 309 0.11 14.52 0.51
N ILE A 310 0.04 15.64 1.22
CA ILE A 310 1.15 16.61 1.29
C ILE A 310 2.37 15.99 1.99
N ASP A 311 2.18 15.23 3.07
CA ASP A 311 3.26 14.54 3.76
C ASP A 311 3.89 13.43 2.89
N PHE A 312 3.06 12.68 2.18
CA PHE A 312 3.52 11.69 1.21
C PHE A 312 4.36 12.35 0.09
N ASP A 313 3.93 13.50 -0.43
CA ASP A 313 4.69 14.24 -1.46
C ASP A 313 6.04 14.79 -0.94
N LYS A 314 6.17 15.05 0.36
CA LYS A 314 7.48 15.35 0.97
C LYS A 314 8.41 14.14 0.90
N ALA A 315 7.91 12.92 1.14
CA ALA A 315 8.70 11.69 0.98
C ALA A 315 9.05 11.45 -0.49
N VAL A 316 8.13 11.72 -1.42
CA VAL A 316 8.42 11.73 -2.86
C VAL A 316 9.54 12.71 -3.18
N SER A 317 9.51 13.92 -2.62
CA SER A 317 10.59 14.92 -2.80
C SER A 317 11.97 14.39 -2.36
N GLU A 318 12.05 13.65 -1.26
CA GLU A 318 13.32 13.05 -0.81
C GLU A 318 13.81 11.96 -1.77
N ALA A 319 12.90 11.10 -2.27
CA ALA A 319 13.24 10.09 -3.28
C ALA A 319 13.75 10.73 -4.60
N LEU A 320 13.10 11.80 -5.06
CA LEU A 320 13.49 12.53 -6.28
C LEU A 320 14.83 13.25 -6.13
N LYS A 321 15.10 13.86 -4.97
CA LYS A 321 16.42 14.47 -4.67
C LYS A 321 17.53 13.44 -4.76
N PHE A 322 17.31 12.26 -4.20
CA PHE A 322 18.28 11.19 -4.27
C PHE A 322 18.47 10.69 -5.71
N ALA A 323 17.37 10.47 -6.45
CA ALA A 323 17.41 10.01 -7.84
C ALA A 323 18.20 10.98 -8.75
N ASP A 324 18.02 12.28 -8.57
CA ASP A 324 18.79 13.31 -9.30
C ASP A 324 20.28 13.28 -8.96
N LYS A 325 20.62 13.10 -7.69
CA LYS A 325 22.01 13.03 -7.22
C LYS A 325 22.70 11.75 -7.67
N ASP A 326 22.02 10.62 -7.57
CA ASP A 326 22.56 9.28 -7.90
C ASP A 326 22.62 9.02 -9.41
N GLY A 327 21.60 9.44 -10.15
CA GLY A 327 21.49 9.26 -11.60
C GLY A 327 21.20 7.81 -12.06
N HIS A 328 21.07 6.87 -11.13
CA HIS A 328 20.85 5.44 -11.39
C HIS A 328 19.63 4.87 -10.64
N THR A 329 18.77 5.76 -10.18
CA THR A 329 17.58 5.41 -9.38
C THR A 329 16.30 5.66 -10.17
N LEU A 330 15.45 4.63 -10.26
CA LEU A 330 14.08 4.74 -10.74
C LEU A 330 13.16 4.97 -9.54
N VAL A 331 12.38 6.03 -9.59
CA VAL A 331 11.32 6.33 -8.62
C VAL A 331 9.98 6.06 -9.30
N ILE A 332 9.12 5.28 -8.66
CA ILE A 332 7.76 4.96 -9.11
C ILE A 332 6.82 5.39 -7.99
N ILE A 333 5.79 6.17 -8.31
CA ILE A 333 4.79 6.64 -7.36
C ILE A 333 3.42 6.21 -7.89
N THR A 334 2.64 5.52 -7.07
CA THR A 334 1.29 5.05 -7.45
C THR A 334 0.40 4.94 -6.21
N ALA A 335 -0.80 4.42 -6.38
CA ALA A 335 -1.69 3.98 -5.32
C ALA A 335 -2.05 2.50 -5.53
N ASP A 336 -2.53 1.86 -4.50
CA ASP A 336 -3.04 0.49 -4.57
C ASP A 336 -4.50 0.46 -5.02
N HIS A 337 -5.32 1.44 -4.64
CA HIS A 337 -6.69 1.72 -5.10
C HIS A 337 -7.03 3.20 -4.88
N GLU A 338 -8.25 3.59 -5.20
CA GLU A 338 -8.87 4.86 -4.77
C GLU A 338 -9.83 4.57 -3.62
N THR A 339 -9.97 5.52 -2.69
CA THR A 339 -10.88 5.43 -1.54
C THR A 339 -11.80 6.65 -1.47
N GLY A 340 -13.05 6.39 -1.10
CA GLY A 340 -14.06 7.41 -0.85
C GLY A 340 -14.83 7.86 -2.09
N GLY A 341 -14.43 7.47 -3.30
CA GLY A 341 -15.02 8.00 -4.54
C GLY A 341 -14.99 9.53 -4.53
N MET A 342 -13.82 10.10 -4.18
CA MET A 342 -13.64 11.54 -3.96
C MET A 342 -13.78 12.34 -5.24
N THR A 343 -14.45 13.49 -5.14
CA THR A 343 -14.50 14.51 -6.19
C THR A 343 -14.18 15.88 -5.62
N ILE A 344 -13.72 16.81 -6.48
CA ILE A 344 -13.37 18.18 -6.11
C ILE A 344 -14.32 19.14 -6.89
N PRO A 345 -15.51 19.43 -6.36
CA PRO A 345 -16.47 20.28 -7.06
C PRO A 345 -16.07 21.75 -7.09
N ASN A 346 -15.23 22.21 -6.16
CA ASN A 346 -14.82 23.62 -6.06
C ASN A 346 -13.63 23.79 -5.11
N GLY A 347 -13.13 25.02 -5.03
CA GLY A 347 -12.07 25.47 -4.12
C GLY A 347 -11.83 26.97 -4.25
N ASN A 348 -10.79 27.47 -3.57
CA ASN A 348 -10.38 28.87 -3.67
C ASN A 348 -8.85 28.96 -3.71
N TYR A 349 -8.31 29.41 -4.83
CA TYR A 349 -6.86 29.53 -5.03
C TYR A 349 -6.19 30.49 -4.04
N ALA A 350 -6.80 31.65 -3.78
CA ALA A 350 -6.23 32.65 -2.88
C ALA A 350 -6.19 32.13 -1.43
N LYS A 351 -7.19 31.37 -1.03
CA LYS A 351 -7.26 30.74 0.30
C LYS A 351 -6.59 29.35 0.35
N LYS A 352 -6.10 28.82 -0.78
CA LYS A 352 -5.54 27.46 -0.89
C LYS A 352 -6.50 26.43 -0.30
N SER A 353 -7.77 26.59 -0.54
CA SER A 353 -8.83 25.74 0.00
C SER A 353 -9.40 24.82 -1.06
N VAL A 354 -9.72 23.61 -0.65
CA VAL A 354 -10.30 22.55 -1.45
C VAL A 354 -11.63 22.14 -0.83
N LYS A 355 -12.66 22.04 -1.67
CA LYS A 355 -13.95 21.50 -1.32
C LYS A 355 -14.06 20.10 -1.91
N ALA A 356 -14.29 19.10 -1.09
CA ALA A 356 -14.43 17.72 -1.51
C ALA A 356 -15.84 17.18 -1.29
N LEU A 357 -16.20 16.20 -2.12
CA LEU A 357 -17.38 15.35 -1.94
C LEU A 357 -16.93 13.90 -2.06
N TYR A 358 -17.55 13.03 -1.28
CA TYR A 358 -17.30 11.59 -1.29
C TYR A 358 -18.58 10.84 -1.61
N THR A 359 -18.50 9.78 -2.40
CA THR A 359 -19.64 8.97 -2.81
C THR A 359 -19.76 7.67 -2.04
N THR A 360 -18.71 7.28 -1.34
CA THR A 360 -18.64 6.06 -0.52
C THR A 360 -17.70 6.28 0.67
N ALA A 361 -17.77 5.43 1.68
CA ALA A 361 -16.76 5.30 2.71
C ALA A 361 -15.81 4.10 2.46
N GLY A 362 -15.99 3.39 1.36
CA GLY A 362 -15.15 2.26 0.93
C GLY A 362 -14.26 2.65 -0.26
N HIS A 363 -13.61 1.64 -0.83
CA HIS A 363 -12.80 1.82 -2.04
C HIS A 363 -13.68 1.97 -3.28
N SER A 364 -13.11 2.50 -4.36
CA SER A 364 -13.73 2.52 -5.67
C SER A 364 -12.86 1.80 -6.71
N GLY A 365 -13.50 1.28 -7.76
CA GLY A 365 -12.84 0.53 -8.83
C GLY A 365 -12.24 1.41 -9.92
N ILE A 366 -12.05 2.70 -9.68
CA ILE A 366 -11.45 3.62 -10.65
C ILE A 366 -9.95 3.36 -10.79
N MET A 367 -9.40 3.60 -11.99
CA MET A 367 -7.95 3.54 -12.20
C MET A 367 -7.22 4.58 -11.35
N VAL A 368 -6.07 4.21 -10.81
CA VAL A 368 -5.20 5.11 -10.06
C VAL A 368 -4.05 5.63 -10.94
N PRO A 369 -3.48 6.82 -10.63
CA PRO A 369 -2.34 7.32 -11.37
C PRO A 369 -1.06 6.55 -11.03
N VAL A 370 -0.16 6.44 -12.01
CA VAL A 370 1.24 6.09 -11.80
C VAL A 370 2.13 7.16 -12.38
N TYR A 371 3.10 7.60 -11.59
CA TYR A 371 4.12 8.54 -12.00
C TYR A 371 5.48 7.85 -11.90
N ALA A 372 6.40 8.18 -12.80
CA ALA A 372 7.74 7.64 -12.73
C ALA A 372 8.80 8.68 -13.07
N TYR A 373 9.99 8.55 -12.46
CA TYR A 373 11.12 9.45 -12.65
C TYR A 373 12.45 8.70 -12.68
N GLY A 374 13.36 9.14 -13.51
CA GLY A 374 14.71 8.57 -13.65
C GLY A 374 14.83 7.59 -14.82
N PRO A 375 15.87 6.76 -14.83
CA PRO A 375 16.06 5.79 -15.92
C PRO A 375 14.87 4.84 -16.04
N TYR A 376 14.45 4.54 -17.27
CA TYR A 376 13.29 3.70 -17.61
C TYR A 376 11.91 4.23 -17.19
N SER A 377 11.78 5.46 -16.69
CA SER A 377 10.50 6.03 -16.27
C SER A 377 9.45 6.06 -17.37
N GLN A 378 9.85 6.18 -18.63
CA GLN A 378 8.93 6.14 -19.78
C GLN A 378 8.16 4.81 -19.95
N GLU A 379 8.64 3.71 -19.38
CA GLU A 379 7.96 2.41 -19.43
C GLU A 379 6.65 2.41 -18.61
N PHE A 380 6.43 3.42 -17.77
CA PHE A 380 5.24 3.56 -16.91
C PHE A 380 4.17 4.48 -17.51
N ARG A 381 4.32 4.95 -18.75
CA ARG A 381 3.32 5.74 -19.45
C ARG A 381 2.16 4.87 -19.95
N GLY A 382 1.00 5.50 -20.15
CA GLY A 382 -0.20 4.85 -20.69
C GLY A 382 -1.01 4.10 -19.64
N VAL A 383 -1.93 3.26 -20.09
CA VAL A 383 -2.80 2.45 -19.22
C VAL A 383 -2.22 1.05 -19.10
N GLN A 384 -2.07 0.56 -17.86
CA GLN A 384 -1.46 -0.72 -17.55
C GLN A 384 -2.16 -1.42 -16.39
N GLU A 385 -1.85 -2.69 -16.17
CA GLU A 385 -2.28 -3.46 -15.00
C GLU A 385 -1.30 -3.24 -13.83
N ASN A 386 -1.77 -3.35 -12.58
CA ASN A 386 -0.88 -3.29 -11.42
C ASN A 386 0.18 -4.42 -11.43
N ILE A 387 -0.11 -5.58 -11.99
CA ILE A 387 0.85 -6.67 -12.19
C ILE A 387 2.02 -6.28 -13.11
N ASP A 388 1.80 -5.36 -14.04
CA ASP A 388 2.86 -4.92 -14.96
C ASP A 388 3.90 -4.06 -14.25
N ILE A 389 3.52 -3.34 -13.18
CA ILE A 389 4.47 -2.59 -12.33
C ILE A 389 5.51 -3.55 -11.75
N HIS A 390 5.05 -4.66 -11.14
CA HIS A 390 5.96 -5.69 -10.63
C HIS A 390 6.90 -6.24 -11.70
N LYS A 391 6.34 -6.66 -12.83
CA LYS A 391 7.11 -7.25 -13.96
C LYS A 391 8.21 -6.28 -14.42
N LYS A 392 7.87 -5.00 -14.60
CA LYS A 392 8.81 -3.95 -15.01
C LYS A 392 9.90 -3.73 -13.97
N ILE A 393 9.57 -3.67 -12.68
CA ILE A 393 10.57 -3.54 -11.60
C ILE A 393 11.57 -4.70 -11.66
N ILE A 394 11.10 -5.94 -11.73
CA ILE A 394 11.98 -7.13 -11.77
C ILE A 394 12.84 -7.15 -13.04
N GLU A 395 12.25 -6.84 -14.20
CA GLU A 395 12.98 -6.76 -15.46
C GLU A 395 14.06 -5.67 -15.42
N ILE A 396 13.72 -4.47 -14.95
CA ILE A 396 14.65 -3.33 -14.84
C ILE A 396 15.79 -3.65 -13.87
N LEU A 397 15.50 -4.22 -12.69
CA LEU A 397 16.53 -4.63 -11.73
C LEU A 397 17.40 -5.78 -12.27
N SER A 398 16.90 -6.62 -13.16
CA SER A 398 17.72 -7.65 -13.81
C SER A 398 18.81 -7.08 -14.73
N LYS A 399 18.63 -5.85 -15.21
CA LYS A 399 19.60 -5.12 -16.04
C LYS A 399 20.69 -4.41 -15.19
N ALA A 400 20.57 -4.42 -13.85
CA ALA A 400 21.58 -3.83 -12.96
C ALA A 400 22.87 -4.67 -13.00
N LYS A 401 23.97 -4.01 -13.41
CA LYS A 401 25.31 -4.61 -13.52
C LYS A 401 26.20 -4.23 -12.33
#